data_232967b2356a53f0edb35cf60a57435a
#
_entry.id   232967b2356a53f0edb35cf60a57435a
#
_cell.length_a   1.000
_cell.length_b   1.000
_cell.length_c   1.000
_cell.angle_alpha   90.00
_cell.angle_beta   90.00
_cell.angle_gamma   90.00
#
_symmetry.space_group_name_H-M   'P 1'
#
loop_
_entity.id
_entity.type
_entity.pdbx_description
1 polymer ?
#
loop_
_entity_poly.entity_id
_entity_poly.type
_entity_poly.pdbx_seq_one_letter_code
_entity_poly.pdbx_strand_id
1 'polypeptide(L)'
;MNYIQTKCLFLYKFQALKTILSNEQLQLTIQRLSHQLIENHFPFTDTVFIGLQPRGVFLADRIVAAIQAIYPEKKLEYGVLDITFYRDDVHKELHVANQTTIKFNIENKNVVLIDDVLYTGRTIRAGMDALLDFGRAAKVELCVLIDRRF
;
A
#
# COMPACT_ATOMS: atom_id res chain seq x y z
N MET A 1 51.02 -25.93 26.13
CA MET A 1 50.42 -24.57 26.21
C MET A 1 49.23 -24.55 25.27
N ASN A 2 48.04 -24.76 25.83
CA ASN A 2 46.78 -24.86 25.06
C ASN A 2 46.09 -23.50 25.07
N TYR A 3 45.96 -22.86 23.89
CA TYR A 3 45.15 -21.69 23.72
C TYR A 3 43.67 -22.09 23.57
N ILE A 4 42.89 -21.81 24.59
CA ILE A 4 41.44 -21.93 24.55
C ILE A 4 40.91 -20.70 23.79
N GLN A 5 40.45 -20.89 22.55
CA GLN A 5 39.67 -19.89 21.84
C GLN A 5 38.27 -19.82 22.44
N THR A 6 38.01 -18.75 23.18
CA THR A 6 36.67 -18.41 23.64
C THR A 6 35.85 -17.92 22.45
N LYS A 7 35.02 -18.79 21.88
CA LYS A 7 33.99 -18.39 20.91
C LYS A 7 32.96 -17.53 21.64
N CYS A 8 32.97 -16.24 21.39
CA CYS A 8 31.90 -15.32 21.80
C CYS A 8 30.65 -15.71 21.07
N LEU A 9 29.74 -16.44 21.72
CA LEU A 9 28.38 -16.71 21.19
C LEU A 9 27.60 -15.41 21.26
N PHE A 10 27.45 -14.74 20.14
CA PHE A 10 26.50 -13.64 19.99
C PHE A 10 25.09 -14.25 20.11
N LEU A 11 24.55 -14.24 21.31
CA LEU A 11 23.13 -14.47 21.55
C LEU A 11 22.36 -13.29 20.97
N TYR A 12 21.96 -13.40 19.70
CA TYR A 12 20.87 -12.58 19.17
C TYR A 12 19.66 -12.87 20.05
N LYS A 13 19.33 -11.93 20.94
CA LYS A 13 18.01 -11.92 21.56
C LYS A 13 16.99 -11.80 20.45
N PHE A 14 16.37 -12.90 20.08
CA PHE A 14 15.13 -12.92 19.33
C PHE A 14 14.11 -12.15 20.18
N GLN A 15 13.96 -10.86 19.95
CA GLN A 15 12.80 -10.14 20.46
C GLN A 15 11.59 -10.78 19.79
N ALA A 16 10.74 -11.43 20.58
CA ALA A 16 9.51 -12.01 20.09
C ALA A 16 8.74 -10.90 19.33
N LEU A 17 8.46 -11.12 18.05
CA LEU A 17 7.70 -10.18 17.23
C LEU A 17 6.35 -9.95 17.91
N LYS A 18 6.08 -8.72 18.32
CA LYS A 18 4.80 -8.37 18.92
C LYS A 18 3.76 -8.29 17.80
N THR A 19 2.75 -9.14 17.87
CA THR A 19 1.60 -9.06 16.96
C THR A 19 0.83 -7.76 17.24
N ILE A 20 0.70 -6.89 16.23
CA ILE A 20 -0.04 -5.63 16.33
C ILE A 20 -1.53 -5.87 16.06
N LEU A 21 -1.84 -6.70 15.07
CA LEU A 21 -3.21 -7.08 14.70
C LEU A 21 -3.29 -8.60 14.58
N SER A 22 -4.30 -9.20 15.20
CA SER A 22 -4.63 -10.60 14.92
C SER A 22 -5.21 -10.74 13.51
N ASN A 23 -5.32 -11.97 13.00
CA ASN A 23 -5.93 -12.20 11.70
C ASN A 23 -7.39 -11.74 11.65
N GLU A 24 -8.16 -11.99 12.72
CA GLU A 24 -9.56 -11.56 12.85
C GLU A 24 -9.64 -10.02 12.85
N GLN A 25 -8.79 -9.36 13.62
CA GLN A 25 -8.74 -7.89 13.67
C GLN A 25 -8.38 -7.29 12.30
N LEU A 26 -7.46 -7.91 11.57
CA LEU A 26 -7.10 -7.49 10.22
C LEU A 26 -8.29 -7.62 9.27
N GLN A 27 -9.02 -8.74 9.31
CA GLN A 27 -10.22 -8.95 8.48
C GLN A 27 -11.30 -7.90 8.77
N LEU A 28 -11.60 -7.66 10.04
CA LEU A 28 -12.56 -6.64 10.45
C LEU A 28 -12.14 -5.23 10.03
N THR A 29 -10.85 -4.94 10.10
CA THR A 29 -10.32 -3.63 9.66
C THR A 29 -10.47 -3.46 8.15
N ILE A 30 -10.16 -4.48 7.35
CA ILE A 30 -10.35 -4.45 5.90
C ILE A 30 -11.83 -4.25 5.55
N GLN A 31 -12.74 -4.97 6.20
CA GLN A 31 -14.19 -4.79 6.00
C GLN A 31 -14.61 -3.36 6.31
N ARG A 32 -14.18 -2.81 7.45
CA ARG A 32 -14.49 -1.42 7.83
C ARG A 32 -13.98 -0.42 6.82
N LEU A 33 -12.72 -0.54 6.37
CA LEU A 33 -12.14 0.33 5.34
C LEU A 33 -12.91 0.23 4.02
N SER A 34 -13.30 -0.99 3.63
CA SER A 34 -14.09 -1.22 2.41
C SER A 34 -15.46 -0.55 2.49
N HIS A 35 -16.17 -0.66 3.61
CA HIS A 35 -17.45 0.03 3.81
C HIS A 35 -17.29 1.56 3.81
N GLN A 36 -16.26 2.09 4.43
CA GLN A 36 -15.98 3.53 4.42
C GLN A 36 -15.70 4.05 3.00
N LEU A 37 -14.97 3.28 2.20
CA LEU A 37 -14.73 3.62 0.79
C LEU A 37 -16.03 3.53 -0.04
N ILE A 38 -16.90 2.56 0.24
CA ILE A 38 -18.24 2.48 -0.38
C ILE A 38 -19.06 3.72 -0.04
N GLU A 39 -19.15 4.09 1.23
CA GLU A 39 -19.91 5.26 1.68
C GLU A 39 -19.45 6.56 1.00
N ASN A 40 -18.14 6.72 0.78
CA ASN A 40 -17.56 7.93 0.20
C ASN A 40 -17.59 7.96 -1.33
N HIS A 41 -17.59 6.83 -2.00
CA HIS A 41 -17.31 6.75 -3.44
C HIS A 41 -18.40 6.07 -4.27
N PHE A 42 -19.43 5.48 -3.64
CA PHE A 42 -20.53 4.88 -4.42
C PHE A 42 -21.20 5.94 -5.31
N PRO A 43 -21.49 5.67 -6.58
CA PRO A 43 -21.45 4.38 -7.28
C PRO A 43 -20.14 4.05 -8.02
N PHE A 44 -18.99 4.64 -7.69
CA PHE A 44 -17.65 4.41 -8.24
C PHE A 44 -17.44 4.86 -9.70
N THR A 45 -18.30 5.72 -10.24
CA THR A 45 -18.22 6.18 -11.65
C THR A 45 -16.94 6.95 -11.94
N ASP A 46 -16.51 7.77 -10.97
CA ASP A 46 -15.36 8.66 -11.10
C ASP A 46 -14.24 8.31 -10.10
N THR A 47 -14.23 7.08 -9.59
CA THR A 47 -13.26 6.64 -8.61
C THR A 47 -12.42 5.48 -9.14
N VAL A 48 -11.12 5.57 -8.93
CA VAL A 48 -10.14 4.55 -9.28
C VAL A 48 -9.31 4.19 -8.05
N PHE A 49 -8.98 2.92 -7.91
CA PHE A 49 -8.16 2.40 -6.81
C PHE A 49 -6.76 2.09 -7.31
N ILE A 50 -5.74 2.52 -6.60
CA ILE A 50 -4.34 2.28 -6.97
C ILE A 50 -3.57 1.79 -5.76
N GLY A 51 -3.11 0.53 -5.84
CA GLY A 51 -2.22 -0.07 -4.84
C GLY A 51 -0.76 0.33 -5.09
N LEU A 52 -0.08 0.86 -4.06
CA LEU A 52 1.33 1.20 -4.13
C LEU A 52 2.20 -0.04 -3.92
N GLN A 53 3.13 -0.27 -4.83
CA GLN A 53 4.10 -1.36 -4.68
C GLN A 53 5.22 -1.00 -3.70
N PRO A 54 5.82 -2.01 -3.03
CA PRO A 54 5.53 -3.44 -3.18
C PRO A 54 4.42 -3.99 -2.27
N ARG A 55 4.07 -3.32 -1.17
CA ARG A 55 3.22 -3.91 -0.13
C ARG A 55 1.78 -3.42 -0.11
N GLY A 56 1.54 -2.19 -0.51
CA GLY A 56 0.20 -1.61 -0.60
C GLY A 56 -0.73 -2.39 -1.53
N VAL A 57 -0.18 -3.08 -2.53
CA VAL A 57 -0.92 -3.95 -3.44
C VAL A 57 -1.68 -5.05 -2.71
N PHE A 58 -1.06 -5.70 -1.71
CA PHE A 58 -1.72 -6.78 -0.95
C PHE A 58 -2.94 -6.29 -0.16
N LEU A 59 -2.89 -5.06 0.35
CA LEU A 59 -4.03 -4.44 1.00
C LEU A 59 -5.09 -4.02 -0.02
N ALA A 60 -4.66 -3.43 -1.14
CA ALA A 60 -5.54 -2.99 -2.21
C ALA A 60 -6.34 -4.15 -2.81
N ASP A 61 -5.69 -5.27 -3.12
CA ASP A 61 -6.34 -6.50 -3.62
C ASP A 61 -7.47 -6.96 -2.69
N ARG A 62 -7.21 -6.96 -1.38
CA ARG A 62 -8.20 -7.39 -0.38
C ARG A 62 -9.37 -6.42 -0.26
N ILE A 63 -9.10 -5.11 -0.28
CA ILE A 63 -10.15 -4.07 -0.23
C ILE A 63 -11.00 -4.12 -1.48
N VAL A 64 -10.40 -4.16 -2.66
CA VAL A 64 -11.12 -4.23 -3.94
C VAL A 64 -11.96 -5.50 -4.02
N ALA A 65 -11.40 -6.65 -3.61
CA ALA A 65 -12.16 -7.90 -3.54
C ALA A 65 -13.34 -7.83 -2.57
N ALA A 66 -13.18 -7.19 -1.41
CA ALA A 66 -14.26 -7.00 -0.44
C ALA A 66 -15.37 -6.10 -0.99
N ILE A 67 -15.03 -4.99 -1.65
CA ILE A 67 -16.01 -4.09 -2.30
C ILE A 67 -16.72 -4.84 -3.45
N GLN A 68 -15.98 -5.58 -4.27
CA GLN A 68 -16.53 -6.35 -5.39
C GLN A 68 -17.47 -7.47 -4.94
N ALA A 69 -17.23 -8.05 -3.75
CA ALA A 69 -18.13 -9.05 -3.17
C ALA A 69 -19.48 -8.44 -2.71
N ILE A 70 -19.48 -7.16 -2.31
CA ILE A 70 -20.70 -6.44 -1.93
C ILE A 70 -21.47 -5.97 -3.17
N TYR A 71 -20.76 -5.51 -4.19
CA TYR A 71 -21.32 -4.98 -5.44
C TYR A 71 -20.75 -5.71 -6.67
N PRO A 72 -21.15 -6.98 -6.90
CA PRO A 72 -20.57 -7.80 -7.97
C PRO A 72 -20.86 -7.25 -9.39
N GLU A 73 -21.93 -6.46 -9.54
CA GLU A 73 -22.30 -5.83 -10.82
C GLU A 73 -21.49 -4.57 -11.14
N LYS A 74 -20.78 -3.99 -10.17
CA LYS A 74 -19.96 -2.78 -10.38
C LYS A 74 -18.59 -3.16 -10.89
N LYS A 75 -18.18 -2.50 -11.97
CA LYS A 75 -16.81 -2.61 -12.46
C LYS A 75 -15.94 -1.58 -11.74
N LEU A 76 -15.09 -2.05 -10.83
CA LEU A 76 -14.09 -1.21 -10.16
C LEU A 76 -12.86 -1.04 -11.06
N GLU A 77 -12.41 0.19 -11.23
CA GLU A 77 -11.13 0.47 -11.88
C GLU A 77 -10.02 0.35 -10.83
N TYR A 78 -9.16 -0.66 -11.00
CA TYR A 78 -8.06 -0.95 -10.09
C TYR A 78 -6.76 -1.09 -10.86
N GLY A 79 -5.71 -0.47 -10.35
CA GLY A 79 -4.37 -0.51 -10.90
C GLY A 79 -3.30 -0.62 -9.83
N VAL A 80 -2.07 -0.87 -10.27
CA VAL A 80 -0.89 -1.02 -9.44
C VAL A 80 0.15 -0.01 -9.90
N LEU A 81 0.74 0.74 -8.96
CA LEU A 81 1.73 1.77 -9.23
C LEU A 81 3.06 1.41 -8.56
N ASP A 82 4.10 1.24 -9.35
CA ASP A 82 5.47 1.14 -8.84
C ASP A 82 6.07 2.54 -8.67
N ILE A 83 6.58 2.79 -7.47
CA ILE A 83 7.16 4.06 -7.08
C ILE A 83 8.68 3.99 -6.93
N THR A 84 9.31 2.89 -7.36
CA THR A 84 10.74 2.62 -7.14
C THR A 84 11.62 3.76 -7.64
N PHE A 85 11.34 4.31 -8.82
CA PHE A 85 12.13 5.40 -9.40
C PHE A 85 11.81 6.80 -8.89
N TYR A 86 10.71 6.96 -8.12
CA TYR A 86 10.28 8.24 -7.57
C TYR A 86 10.70 8.42 -6.09
N ARG A 87 11.40 7.45 -5.53
CA ARG A 87 11.88 7.49 -4.15
C ARG A 87 13.29 8.08 -4.07
N ASP A 88 13.48 9.05 -3.21
CA ASP A 88 14.77 9.75 -2.98
C ASP A 88 15.83 8.87 -2.31
N ASP A 89 15.43 7.72 -1.72
CA ASP A 89 16.31 6.84 -0.93
C ASP A 89 16.90 5.65 -1.71
N VAL A 90 16.66 5.57 -3.03
CA VAL A 90 17.02 4.42 -3.90
C VAL A 90 18.50 4.43 -4.38
N HIS A 91 19.30 5.40 -3.97
CA HIS A 91 20.65 5.60 -4.52
C HIS A 91 21.71 4.53 -4.20
N LYS A 92 21.41 3.46 -3.47
CA LYS A 92 22.45 2.51 -2.98
C LYS A 92 22.34 1.07 -3.44
N GLU A 93 21.24 0.65 -4.06
CA GLU A 93 21.07 -0.74 -4.52
C GLU A 93 20.45 -0.79 -5.91
N LEU A 94 20.83 -1.82 -6.71
CA LEU A 94 20.16 -2.12 -7.98
C LEU A 94 18.72 -2.58 -7.66
N HIS A 95 17.77 -1.65 -7.70
CA HIS A 95 16.37 -1.99 -7.52
C HIS A 95 15.79 -2.45 -8.85
N VAL A 96 15.24 -3.66 -8.84
CA VAL A 96 14.44 -4.16 -9.96
C VAL A 96 13.08 -3.50 -9.86
N ALA A 97 12.73 -2.67 -10.84
CA ALA A 97 11.41 -2.08 -10.95
C ALA A 97 10.36 -3.18 -11.10
N ASN A 98 9.26 -3.05 -10.37
CA ASN A 98 8.09 -3.86 -10.59
C ASN A 98 7.26 -3.29 -11.74
N GLN A 99 6.28 -4.04 -12.21
CA GLN A 99 5.45 -3.58 -13.32
C GLN A 99 4.32 -2.67 -12.83
N THR A 100 4.30 -1.40 -13.26
CA THR A 100 3.12 -0.55 -13.14
C THR A 100 2.03 -1.03 -14.09
N THR A 101 0.80 -1.19 -13.59
CA THR A 101 -0.34 -1.64 -14.36
C THR A 101 -1.53 -0.72 -14.11
N ILE A 102 -1.59 0.40 -14.84
CA ILE A 102 -2.71 1.34 -14.86
C ILE A 102 -3.25 1.36 -16.29
N LYS A 103 -4.39 0.69 -16.53
CA LYS A 103 -5.01 0.51 -17.87
C LYS A 103 -6.22 1.43 -18.10
N PHE A 104 -6.39 2.42 -17.25
CA PHE A 104 -7.49 3.38 -17.29
C PHE A 104 -6.96 4.80 -17.20
N ASN A 105 -7.77 5.77 -17.61
CA ASN A 105 -7.44 7.19 -17.47
C ASN A 105 -7.78 7.66 -16.06
N ILE A 106 -6.89 8.43 -15.42
CA ILE A 106 -7.09 9.05 -14.12
C ILE A 106 -7.49 10.52 -14.20
N GLU A 107 -7.52 11.09 -15.40
CA GLU A 107 -7.84 12.51 -15.62
C GLU A 107 -9.22 12.84 -15.04
N ASN A 108 -9.27 13.85 -14.18
CA ASN A 108 -10.47 14.33 -13.49
C ASN A 108 -11.17 13.27 -12.60
N LYS A 109 -10.50 12.16 -12.24
CA LYS A 109 -11.06 11.14 -11.35
C LYS A 109 -10.59 11.30 -9.91
N ASN A 110 -11.34 10.71 -9.00
CA ASN A 110 -10.94 10.53 -7.59
C ASN A 110 -10.04 9.31 -7.52
N VAL A 111 -8.79 9.51 -7.17
CA VAL A 111 -7.80 8.44 -7.01
C VAL A 111 -7.69 8.07 -5.53
N VAL A 112 -7.97 6.81 -5.19
CA VAL A 112 -7.71 6.26 -3.86
C VAL A 112 -6.37 5.51 -3.92
N LEU A 113 -5.32 6.13 -3.35
CA LEU A 113 -4.02 5.49 -3.14
C LEU A 113 -4.08 4.57 -1.92
N ILE A 114 -3.65 3.33 -2.08
CA ILE A 114 -3.70 2.32 -1.01
C ILE A 114 -2.29 1.86 -0.69
N ASP A 115 -1.90 1.98 0.60
CA ASP A 115 -0.61 1.52 1.12
C ASP A 115 -0.80 0.80 2.47
N ASP A 116 0.19 0.02 2.91
CA ASP A 116 0.12 -0.72 4.17
C ASP A 116 0.34 0.19 5.39
N VAL A 117 1.34 1.06 5.35
CA VAL A 117 1.76 1.87 6.50
C VAL A 117 2.09 3.30 6.09
N LEU A 118 1.40 4.26 6.67
CA LEU A 118 1.82 5.66 6.66
C LEU A 118 2.83 5.89 7.79
N TYR A 119 4.05 6.31 7.43
CA TYR A 119 5.10 6.66 8.38
C TYR A 119 5.59 8.08 8.15
N THR A 120 6.57 8.29 7.29
CA THR A 120 7.15 9.60 6.98
C THR A 120 6.46 10.31 5.83
N GLY A 121 5.56 9.66 5.12
CA GLY A 121 4.89 10.16 3.92
C GLY A 121 5.74 10.10 2.64
N ARG A 122 6.99 9.62 2.69
CA ARG A 122 7.86 9.55 1.49
C ARG A 122 7.26 8.67 0.39
N THR A 123 6.73 7.50 0.74
CA THR A 123 6.04 6.59 -0.17
C THR A 123 4.87 7.28 -0.87
N ILE A 124 4.05 7.99 -0.10
CA ILE A 124 2.86 8.69 -0.61
C ILE A 124 3.26 9.85 -1.52
N ARG A 125 4.28 10.61 -1.14
CA ARG A 125 4.81 11.68 -2.00
C ARG A 125 5.32 11.12 -3.32
N ALA A 126 6.12 10.07 -3.30
CA ALA A 126 6.59 9.39 -4.51
C ALA A 126 5.43 8.86 -5.36
N GLY A 127 4.37 8.32 -4.72
CA GLY A 127 3.15 7.90 -5.39
C GLY A 127 2.41 9.04 -6.07
N MET A 128 2.31 10.20 -5.40
CA MET A 128 1.68 11.39 -5.99
C MET A 128 2.49 11.94 -7.17
N ASP A 129 3.82 11.97 -7.05
CA ASP A 129 4.70 12.41 -8.15
C ASP A 129 4.57 11.45 -9.35
N ALA A 130 4.57 10.14 -9.11
CA ALA A 130 4.40 9.12 -10.16
C ALA A 130 3.01 9.19 -10.84
N LEU A 131 1.96 9.57 -10.12
CA LEU A 131 0.62 9.71 -10.71
C LEU A 131 0.54 10.77 -11.80
N LEU A 132 1.37 11.81 -11.72
CA LEU A 132 1.37 12.90 -12.72
C LEU A 132 1.71 12.41 -14.14
N ASP A 133 2.44 11.30 -14.25
CA ASP A 133 2.74 10.68 -15.55
C ASP A 133 1.51 10.02 -16.21
N PHE A 134 0.46 9.74 -15.42
CA PHE A 134 -0.77 9.08 -15.87
C PHE A 134 -1.95 10.05 -16.05
N GLY A 135 -1.80 11.32 -15.68
CA GLY A 135 -2.83 12.34 -15.80
C GLY A 135 -3.02 13.17 -14.52
N ARG A 136 -3.99 14.08 -14.56
CA ARG A 136 -4.32 14.95 -13.44
C ARG A 136 -5.60 14.47 -12.76
N ALA A 137 -5.44 13.82 -11.61
CA ALA A 137 -6.57 13.45 -10.77
C ALA A 137 -7.32 14.70 -10.27
N ALA A 138 -8.64 14.62 -10.17
CA ALA A 138 -9.45 15.68 -9.52
C ALA A 138 -9.17 15.72 -8.02
N LYS A 139 -8.98 14.55 -7.41
CA LYS A 139 -8.69 14.37 -5.98
C LYS A 139 -7.83 13.13 -5.79
N VAL A 140 -6.92 13.19 -4.83
CA VAL A 140 -6.16 12.02 -4.37
C VAL A 140 -6.46 11.81 -2.90
N GLU A 141 -6.94 10.64 -2.56
CA GLU A 141 -7.20 10.19 -1.19
C GLU A 141 -6.26 9.05 -0.82
N LEU A 142 -5.90 8.98 0.46
CA LEU A 142 -5.02 7.94 0.98
C LEU A 142 -5.81 6.98 1.86
N CYS A 143 -5.69 5.68 1.57
CA CYS A 143 -6.18 4.60 2.40
C CYS A 143 -5.01 3.78 2.91
N VAL A 144 -4.82 3.71 4.23
CA VAL A 144 -3.74 2.94 4.86
C VAL A 144 -4.28 2.05 5.97
N LEU A 145 -3.61 0.92 6.18
CA LEU A 145 -3.95 0.00 7.27
C LEU A 145 -3.47 0.55 8.62
N ILE A 146 -2.26 1.10 8.65
CA ILE A 146 -1.61 1.60 9.86
C ILE A 146 -1.11 3.02 9.63
N ASP A 147 -1.53 3.95 10.49
CA ASP A 147 -0.94 5.27 10.61
C ASP A 147 0.05 5.25 11.79
N ARG A 148 1.35 5.24 11.47
CA ARG A 148 2.41 5.22 12.46
C ARG A 148 2.75 6.65 12.89
N ARG A 149 1.99 7.16 13.85
CA ARG A 149 2.29 8.44 14.50
C ARG A 149 3.38 8.27 15.54
N PHE A 150 4.13 9.33 15.74
CA PHE A 150 5.16 9.43 16.80
C PHE A 150 4.56 9.99 18.07
#